data_44ab4d64614e5fddb719ebfd01014d3e
#
_entry.id   44ab4d64614e5fddb719ebfd01014d3e
#
_cell.length_a   1.000
_cell.length_b   1.000
_cell.length_c   1.000
_cell.angle_alpha   90.00
_cell.angle_beta   90.00
_cell.angle_gamma   90.00
#
_symmetry.space_group_name_H-M   'P 1'
#
loop_
_entity.id
_entity.type
_entity.pdbx_description
1 polymer ?
#
loop_
_entity_poly.entity_id
_entity_poly.type
_entity_poly.pdbx_seq_one_letter_code
_entity_poly.pdbx_strand_id
1 'polypeptide(L)'
;ASSIRDRIDKLEKEARAAKRLFEENDDEAYKTAVSSLYSRLRATWERALEDIVFANVVMRHRDYIDTKNLKRVTALEEADVQIFQNGFKKCCDFVDAHDPSRGHDPEPPEPSEVMADIKSLKDWSEKLRSKMNGVS
;
A
#
# COMPACT_ATOMS: atom_id res chain seq x y z
N ALA A 1 11.38 9.80 9.41
CA ALA A 1 10.51 8.81 8.77
C ALA A 1 9.94 9.35 7.46
N SER A 2 9.83 8.50 6.47
CA SER A 2 9.28 8.88 5.16
C SER A 2 7.77 9.07 5.24
N SER A 3 7.26 10.11 4.59
CA SER A 3 5.82 10.30 4.44
C SER A 3 5.23 9.23 3.51
N ILE A 4 3.90 9.10 3.54
CA ILE A 4 3.22 8.18 2.61
C ILE A 4 3.49 8.59 1.17
N ARG A 5 3.45 9.89 0.88
CA ARG A 5 3.73 10.40 -0.47
C ARG A 5 5.14 10.00 -0.93
N ASP A 6 6.13 10.16 -0.05
CA ASP A 6 7.51 9.78 -0.38
C ASP A 6 7.63 8.28 -0.64
N ARG A 7 6.94 7.46 0.15
CA ARG A 7 6.94 6.01 -0.02
C ARG A 7 6.31 5.62 -1.35
N ILE A 8 5.21 6.26 -1.72
CA ILE A 8 4.54 6.00 -3.01
C ILE A 8 5.44 6.43 -4.17
N ASP A 9 6.07 7.59 -4.07
CA ASP A 9 7.01 8.06 -5.11
C ASP A 9 8.12 7.06 -5.31
N LYS A 10 8.64 6.48 -4.24
CA LYS A 10 9.69 5.48 -4.31
C LYS A 10 9.18 4.19 -4.97
N LEU A 11 7.96 3.75 -4.64
CA LEU A 11 7.35 2.59 -5.28
C LEU A 11 7.19 2.82 -6.78
N GLU A 12 6.77 4.01 -7.19
CA GLU A 12 6.63 4.34 -8.60
C GLU A 12 7.98 4.29 -9.33
N LYS A 13 9.05 4.77 -8.70
CA LYS A 13 10.40 4.67 -9.28
C LYS A 13 10.84 3.22 -9.40
N GLU A 14 10.58 2.42 -8.39
CA GLU A 14 10.90 0.98 -8.41
C GLU A 14 10.12 0.26 -9.51
N ALA A 15 8.85 0.64 -9.71
CA ALA A 15 8.03 0.05 -10.76
C ALA A 15 8.57 0.40 -12.15
N ARG A 16 9.03 1.64 -12.34
CA ARG A 16 9.64 2.04 -13.62
C ARG A 16 10.95 1.30 -13.88
N ALA A 17 11.75 1.09 -12.83
CA ALA A 17 12.99 0.30 -12.96
C ALA A 17 12.67 -1.15 -13.29
N ALA A 18 11.65 -1.73 -12.67
CA ALA A 18 11.21 -3.09 -12.96
C ALA A 18 10.70 -3.22 -14.39
N LYS A 19 9.98 -2.20 -14.88
CA LYS A 19 9.49 -2.20 -16.26
C LYS A 19 10.65 -2.30 -17.26
N ARG A 20 11.76 -1.64 -17.00
CA ARG A 20 12.94 -1.74 -17.87
C ARG A 20 13.49 -3.17 -17.89
N LEU A 21 13.51 -3.84 -16.75
CA LEU A 21 13.95 -5.25 -16.69
C LEU A 21 13.01 -6.13 -17.50
N PHE A 22 11.71 -5.87 -17.44
CA PHE A 22 10.72 -6.60 -18.21
C PHE A 22 10.95 -6.41 -19.72
N GLU A 23 11.19 -5.17 -20.14
CA GLU A 23 11.44 -4.84 -21.56
C GLU A 23 12.74 -5.45 -22.07
N GLU A 24 13.73 -5.64 -21.17
CA GLU A 24 15.00 -6.28 -21.50
C GLU A 24 14.91 -7.82 -21.44
N ASN A 25 13.75 -8.37 -21.13
CA ASN A 25 13.54 -9.81 -20.98
C ASN A 25 14.37 -10.44 -19.88
N ASP A 26 14.70 -9.67 -18.86
CA ASP A 26 15.42 -10.19 -17.68
C ASP A 26 14.38 -10.68 -16.67
N ASP A 27 13.82 -11.86 -16.94
CA ASP A 27 12.67 -12.41 -16.21
C ASP A 27 12.96 -12.62 -14.73
N GLU A 28 14.13 -13.13 -14.40
CA GLU A 28 14.48 -13.40 -13.00
C GLU A 28 14.64 -12.09 -12.21
N ALA A 29 15.34 -11.11 -12.79
CA ALA A 29 15.51 -9.81 -12.13
C ALA A 29 14.16 -9.11 -11.97
N TYR A 30 13.29 -9.20 -12.99
CA TYR A 30 11.96 -8.61 -12.92
C TYR A 30 11.13 -9.23 -11.80
N LYS A 31 11.10 -10.56 -11.72
CA LYS A 31 10.37 -11.28 -10.70
C LYS A 31 10.83 -10.88 -9.30
N THR A 32 12.13 -10.82 -9.09
CA THR A 32 12.70 -10.42 -7.80
C THR A 32 12.32 -8.98 -7.45
N ALA A 33 12.41 -8.07 -8.41
CA ALA A 33 12.07 -6.67 -8.20
C ALA A 33 10.59 -6.50 -7.85
N VAL A 34 9.70 -7.19 -8.55
CA VAL A 34 8.26 -7.12 -8.32
C VAL A 34 7.89 -7.72 -6.97
N SER A 35 8.49 -8.86 -6.60
CA SER A 35 8.22 -9.48 -5.30
C SER A 35 8.60 -8.54 -4.15
N SER A 36 9.75 -7.92 -4.25
CA SER A 36 10.19 -6.93 -3.26
C SER A 36 9.25 -5.72 -3.22
N LEU A 37 8.81 -5.26 -4.39
CA LEU A 37 7.90 -4.12 -4.50
C LEU A 37 6.57 -4.40 -3.81
N TYR A 38 5.97 -5.58 -4.02
CA TYR A 38 4.68 -5.90 -3.41
C TYR A 38 4.78 -6.05 -1.88
N SER A 39 5.91 -6.50 -1.36
CA SER A 39 6.14 -6.51 0.08
C SER A 39 6.12 -5.09 0.65
N ARG A 40 6.76 -4.15 -0.06
CA ARG A 40 6.77 -2.75 0.36
C ARG A 40 5.42 -2.07 0.14
N LEU A 41 4.72 -2.45 -0.92
CA LEU A 41 3.38 -1.92 -1.18
C LEU A 41 2.42 -2.32 -0.05
N ARG A 42 2.50 -3.58 0.39
CA ARG A 42 1.71 -4.06 1.53
C ARG A 42 1.99 -3.23 2.77
N ALA A 43 3.26 -3.05 3.10
CA ALA A 43 3.66 -2.27 4.27
C ALA A 43 3.19 -0.81 4.14
N THR A 44 3.17 -0.26 2.94
CA THR A 44 2.73 1.11 2.70
C THR A 44 1.21 1.25 2.88
N TRP A 45 0.43 0.24 2.47
CA TRP A 45 -1.02 0.22 2.76
C TRP A 45 -1.27 0.30 4.28
N GLU A 46 -0.57 -0.52 5.06
CA GLU A 46 -0.71 -0.52 6.51
C GLU A 46 -0.32 0.82 7.11
N ARG A 47 0.80 1.38 6.66
CA ARG A 47 1.28 2.66 7.16
C ARG A 47 0.33 3.80 6.80
N ALA A 48 -0.26 3.75 5.61
CA ALA A 48 -1.23 4.76 5.18
C ALA A 48 -2.47 4.72 6.08
N LEU A 49 -2.96 3.54 6.39
CA LEU A 49 -4.10 3.39 7.29
C LEU A 49 -3.79 3.97 8.67
N GLU A 50 -2.64 3.63 9.23
CA GLU A 50 -2.22 4.17 10.53
C GLU A 50 -2.10 5.68 10.51
N ASP A 51 -1.38 6.22 9.53
CA ASP A 51 -1.05 7.65 9.52
C ASP A 51 -2.25 8.53 9.15
N ILE A 52 -3.11 8.07 8.26
CA ILE A 52 -4.21 8.89 7.74
C ILE A 52 -5.46 8.74 8.60
N VAL A 53 -5.79 7.53 8.99
CA VAL A 53 -7.06 7.22 9.66
C VAL A 53 -6.89 7.16 11.17
N PHE A 54 -5.92 6.38 11.64
CA PHE A 54 -5.76 6.12 13.07
C PHE A 54 -4.76 7.05 13.77
N ALA A 55 -4.24 8.06 13.06
CA ALA A 55 -3.24 8.96 13.61
C ALA A 55 -3.66 9.48 14.98
N ASN A 56 -2.89 9.12 16.01
CA ASN A 56 -3.10 9.59 17.39
C ASN A 56 -4.47 9.25 17.99
N VAL A 57 -5.17 8.23 17.44
CA VAL A 57 -6.44 7.79 18.03
C VAL A 57 -6.21 7.32 19.46
N VAL A 58 -5.13 6.55 19.66
CA VAL A 58 -4.70 6.13 20.99
C VAL A 58 -3.32 6.70 21.26
N MET A 59 -3.20 7.50 22.30
CA MET A 59 -1.91 8.11 22.69
C MET A 59 -1.12 7.12 23.52
N ARG A 60 0.10 6.78 23.07
CA ARG A 60 0.94 5.76 23.72
C ARG A 60 1.30 6.06 25.18
N HIS A 61 1.40 7.34 25.51
CA HIS A 61 1.81 7.76 26.84
C HIS A 61 0.64 8.24 27.70
N ARG A 62 -0.57 8.01 27.24
CA ARG A 62 -1.79 8.46 27.89
C ARG A 62 -2.87 7.41 27.70
N ASP A 63 -3.57 7.11 28.78
CA ASP A 63 -4.60 6.10 28.77
C ASP A 63 -5.94 6.67 28.32
N TYR A 64 -5.94 7.47 27.22
CA TYR A 64 -7.17 8.01 26.70
C TYR A 64 -7.15 8.04 25.17
N ILE A 65 -8.32 8.06 24.58
CA ILE A 65 -8.54 8.16 23.16
C ILE A 65 -8.78 9.63 22.81
N ASP A 66 -8.08 10.12 21.78
CA ASP A 66 -8.32 11.45 21.26
C ASP A 66 -9.64 11.45 20.49
N THR A 67 -10.65 12.15 21.02
CA THR A 67 -11.99 12.15 20.42
C THR A 67 -12.03 12.78 19.04
N LYS A 68 -11.15 13.74 18.75
CA LYS A 68 -11.06 14.34 17.42
C LYS A 68 -10.61 13.30 16.39
N ASN A 69 -9.62 12.50 16.72
CA ASN A 69 -9.14 11.45 15.83
C ASN A 69 -10.12 10.28 15.74
N LEU A 70 -10.91 10.07 16.80
CA LEU A 70 -11.96 9.07 16.75
C LEU A 70 -13.00 9.41 15.68
N LYS A 71 -13.29 10.70 15.48
CA LYS A 71 -14.20 11.13 14.41
C LYS A 71 -13.67 10.76 13.03
N ARG A 72 -12.36 10.73 12.85
CA ARG A 72 -11.76 10.30 11.58
C ARG A 72 -12.14 8.87 11.24
N VAL A 73 -12.12 7.99 12.23
CA VAL A 73 -12.50 6.58 12.04
C VAL A 73 -13.96 6.48 11.60
N THR A 74 -14.84 7.26 12.23
CA THR A 74 -16.27 7.23 11.91
C THR A 74 -16.61 7.88 10.57
N ALA A 75 -15.67 8.68 10.01
CA ALA A 75 -15.85 9.29 8.70
C ALA A 75 -15.56 8.32 7.55
N LEU A 76 -14.99 7.15 7.83
CA LEU A 76 -14.77 6.12 6.82
C LEU A 76 -16.09 5.58 6.29
N GLU A 77 -16.18 5.50 4.97
CA GLU A 77 -17.31 4.87 4.32
C GLU A 77 -16.96 3.44 3.96
N GLU A 78 -17.97 2.61 3.74
CA GLU A 78 -17.77 1.22 3.37
C GLU A 78 -16.90 1.08 2.12
N ALA A 79 -17.09 1.96 1.14
CA ALA A 79 -16.27 1.95 -0.07
C ALA A 79 -14.78 2.15 0.23
N ASP A 80 -14.46 3.03 1.17
CA ASP A 80 -13.07 3.29 1.58
C ASP A 80 -12.44 2.04 2.19
N VAL A 81 -13.19 1.37 3.06
CA VAL A 81 -12.75 0.12 3.69
C VAL A 81 -12.53 -0.97 2.65
N GLN A 82 -13.46 -1.08 1.69
CA GLN A 82 -13.39 -2.11 0.66
C GLN A 82 -12.18 -1.94 -0.23
N ILE A 83 -11.87 -0.71 -0.63
CA ILE A 83 -10.69 -0.43 -1.46
C ILE A 83 -9.41 -0.80 -0.72
N PHE A 84 -9.32 -0.45 0.57
CA PHE A 84 -8.19 -0.83 1.39
C PHE A 84 -8.04 -2.36 1.46
N GLN A 85 -9.13 -3.05 1.81
CA GLN A 85 -9.11 -4.49 1.96
C GLN A 85 -8.70 -5.19 0.67
N ASN A 86 -9.21 -4.74 -0.47
CA ASN A 86 -8.86 -5.32 -1.76
C ASN A 86 -7.39 -5.11 -2.09
N GLY A 87 -6.88 -3.89 -1.89
CA GLY A 87 -5.48 -3.59 -2.19
C GLY A 87 -4.52 -4.34 -1.28
N PHE A 88 -4.82 -4.35 0.01
CA PHE A 88 -4.01 -5.04 1.01
C PHE A 88 -4.01 -6.55 0.78
N LYS A 89 -5.19 -7.12 0.57
CA LYS A 89 -5.34 -8.56 0.33
C LYS A 89 -4.57 -8.99 -0.92
N LYS A 90 -4.65 -8.21 -1.98
CA LYS A 90 -3.92 -8.52 -3.22
C LYS A 90 -2.42 -8.62 -2.96
N CYS A 91 -1.88 -7.71 -2.16
CA CYS A 91 -0.46 -7.76 -1.79
C CYS A 91 -0.14 -9.00 -0.95
N CYS A 92 -0.97 -9.33 0.02
CA CYS A 92 -0.78 -10.50 0.85
C CYS A 92 -0.80 -11.79 0.03
N ASP A 93 -1.78 -11.92 -0.86
CA ASP A 93 -1.92 -13.09 -1.73
C ASP A 93 -0.71 -13.23 -2.65
N PHE A 94 -0.22 -12.10 -3.18
CA PHE A 94 0.96 -12.11 -4.04
C PHE A 94 2.21 -12.56 -3.28
N VAL A 95 2.45 -12.01 -2.09
CA VAL A 95 3.60 -12.36 -1.27
C VAL A 95 3.56 -13.83 -0.90
N ASP A 96 2.38 -14.34 -0.51
CA ASP A 96 2.21 -15.76 -0.18
C ASP A 96 2.45 -16.66 -1.39
N ALA A 97 1.91 -16.31 -2.55
CA ALA A 97 2.05 -17.10 -3.77
C ALA A 97 3.50 -17.20 -4.24
N HIS A 98 4.31 -16.17 -3.95
CA HIS A 98 5.72 -16.13 -4.35
C HIS A 98 6.69 -16.54 -3.24
N ASP A 99 6.17 -17.15 -2.17
CA ASP A 99 7.01 -17.67 -1.09
C ASP A 99 7.75 -18.91 -1.58
N PRO A 100 9.09 -18.92 -1.55
CA PRO A 100 9.89 -20.06 -2.01
C PRO A 100 9.55 -21.36 -1.27
N SER A 101 9.12 -21.27 -0.01
CA SER A 101 8.80 -22.45 0.80
C SER A 101 7.59 -23.22 0.29
N ARG A 102 6.76 -22.61 -0.54
CA ARG A 102 5.56 -23.26 -1.08
C ARG A 102 5.80 -24.08 -2.32
N GLY A 103 6.99 -24.01 -2.89
CA GLY A 103 7.34 -24.76 -4.10
C GLY A 103 6.55 -24.35 -5.33
N HIS A 104 5.88 -23.22 -5.29
CA HIS A 104 5.07 -22.68 -6.36
C HIS A 104 5.66 -21.34 -6.82
N ASP A 105 5.77 -21.15 -8.12
CA ASP A 105 6.43 -19.99 -8.69
C ASP A 105 5.57 -19.42 -9.82
N PRO A 106 4.47 -18.72 -9.48
CA PRO A 106 3.59 -18.17 -10.49
C PRO A 106 4.22 -17.01 -11.24
N GLU A 107 3.68 -16.73 -12.42
CA GLU A 107 4.12 -15.57 -13.20
C GLU A 107 3.85 -14.28 -12.44
N PRO A 108 4.79 -13.33 -12.44
CA PRO A 108 4.54 -12.03 -11.84
C PRO A 108 3.58 -11.21 -12.70
N PRO A 109 2.89 -10.23 -12.11
CA PRO A 109 2.03 -9.35 -12.89
C PRO A 109 2.85 -8.50 -13.87
N GLU A 110 2.22 -8.09 -14.94
CA GLU A 110 2.86 -7.21 -15.92
C GLU A 110 3.07 -5.81 -15.36
N PRO A 111 3.98 -5.02 -15.95
CA PRO A 111 4.27 -3.67 -15.45
C PRO A 111 3.05 -2.76 -15.33
N SER A 112 2.09 -2.86 -16.25
CA SER A 112 0.86 -2.06 -16.18
C SER A 112 0.02 -2.39 -14.96
N GLU A 113 -0.04 -3.67 -14.58
CA GLU A 113 -0.76 -4.09 -13.38
C GLU A 113 -0.06 -3.61 -12.11
N VAL A 114 1.27 -3.67 -12.09
CA VAL A 114 2.05 -3.17 -10.95
C VAL A 114 1.78 -1.68 -10.74
N MET A 115 1.81 -0.90 -11.81
CA MET A 115 1.52 0.54 -11.73
C MET A 115 0.09 0.81 -11.30
N ALA A 116 -0.86 0.01 -11.76
CA ALA A 116 -2.27 0.16 -11.36
C ALA A 116 -2.45 -0.12 -9.87
N ASP A 117 -1.74 -1.09 -9.33
CA ASP A 117 -1.83 -1.43 -7.91
C ASP A 117 -1.23 -0.32 -7.03
N ILE A 118 -0.16 0.31 -7.48
CA ILE A 118 0.41 1.47 -6.78
C ILE A 118 -0.56 2.65 -6.86
N LYS A 119 -1.17 2.86 -8.02
CA LYS A 119 -2.13 3.95 -8.21
C LYS A 119 -3.35 3.79 -7.30
N SER A 120 -3.80 2.56 -7.08
CA SER A 120 -4.91 2.30 -6.15
C SER A 120 -4.60 2.83 -4.75
N LEU A 121 -3.40 2.58 -4.26
CA LEU A 121 -2.98 3.11 -2.96
C LEU A 121 -2.86 4.63 -3.00
N LYS A 122 -2.27 5.16 -4.06
CA LYS A 122 -2.07 6.61 -4.20
C LYS A 122 -3.42 7.34 -4.18
N ASP A 123 -4.36 6.91 -4.99
CA ASP A 123 -5.67 7.54 -5.09
C ASP A 123 -6.45 7.41 -3.78
N TRP A 124 -6.40 6.24 -3.16
CA TRP A 124 -7.06 5.99 -1.88
C TRP A 124 -6.49 6.90 -0.79
N SER A 125 -5.16 6.99 -0.68
CA SER A 125 -4.52 7.78 0.36
C SER A 125 -4.77 9.28 0.18
N GLU A 126 -4.77 9.77 -1.06
CA GLU A 126 -5.04 11.18 -1.35
C GLU A 126 -6.49 11.53 -1.03
N LYS A 127 -7.44 10.68 -1.44
CA LYS A 127 -8.85 10.87 -1.16
C LYS A 127 -9.12 10.89 0.34
N LEU A 128 -8.56 9.93 1.07
CA LEU A 128 -8.79 9.86 2.51
C LEU A 128 -8.12 11.00 3.27
N ARG A 129 -6.93 11.42 2.83
CA ARG A 129 -6.27 12.56 3.46
C ARG A 129 -7.12 13.81 3.33
N SER A 130 -7.66 14.05 2.13
CA SER A 130 -8.56 15.18 1.89
C SER A 130 -9.80 15.09 2.75
N LYS A 131 -10.41 13.90 2.84
CA LYS A 131 -11.60 13.65 3.64
C LYS A 131 -11.33 13.87 5.13
N MET A 132 -10.21 13.35 5.63
CA MET A 132 -9.85 13.47 7.04
C MET A 132 -9.51 14.90 7.43
N ASN A 133 -8.93 15.68 6.51
CA ASN A 133 -8.65 17.09 6.75
C ASN A 133 -9.92 17.92 6.88
N GLY A 134 -11.04 17.46 6.38
CA GLY A 134 -12.33 18.09 6.53
C GLY A 134 -13.03 17.76 7.84
N VAL A 135 -12.49 16.84 8.64
CA VAL A 135 -13.05 16.46 9.95
C VAL A 135 -12.51 17.42 11.00
N SER A 136 -13.40 18.16 11.65
CA SER A 136 -13.03 19.13 12.68
C SER A 136 -13.45 18.65 14.07
#